data_8b7fa061ac7160617f656d2df6454b70
#
_entry.id   8b7fa061ac7160617f656d2df6454b70
#
_cell.length_a   1.000
_cell.length_b   1.000
_cell.length_c   1.000
_cell.angle_alpha   90.00
_cell.angle_beta   90.00
_cell.angle_gamma   90.00
#
_symmetry.space_group_name_H-M   'P 1'
#
loop_
_entity.id
_entity.type
_entity.pdbx_description
1 polymer ?
#
loop_
_entity_poly.entity_id
_entity_poly.type
_entity_poly.pdbx_seq_one_letter_code
_entity_poly.pdbx_strand_id
1 'polypeptide(L)'
;MLTPLGVRNLEREIGSVCRAKAVEYADAQDSGTLNKYNPNLAVQDIEEILGIEKFDEEIAEKTSRPGIVTGLVAYSTGGNGSILFIEVADMPGTGSVQLTGKLGDVLKESVEVALSWVKAHAYELGLTHDPTENIMKNRSIHVHCPSGAIPKDGPSAGLAHTVALISLFSGNAVPPTLAMTGEISLVSKF
;
A
#
# COMPACT_ATOMS: atom_id res chain seq x y z
N MET A 1 3.09 -6.40 -3.20
CA MET A 1 1.97 -7.37 -3.11
C MET A 1 1.98 -7.99 -1.73
N LEU A 2 0.93 -7.80 -0.94
CA LEU A 2 0.81 -8.42 0.37
C LEU A 2 -0.06 -9.67 0.22
N THR A 3 0.61 -10.82 0.26
CA THR A 3 -0.06 -12.12 0.26
C THR A 3 -0.87 -12.33 1.54
N PRO A 4 -1.92 -13.18 1.51
CA PRO A 4 -2.66 -13.52 2.72
C PRO A 4 -1.70 -13.99 3.81
N LEU A 5 -1.86 -13.43 5.01
CA LEU A 5 -1.10 -13.82 6.19
C LEU A 5 -1.44 -15.28 6.55
N GLY A 6 -0.47 -16.18 6.39
CA GLY A 6 -0.57 -17.58 6.78
C GLY A 6 -0.53 -18.58 5.64
N VAL A 7 -0.09 -19.79 5.96
CA VAL A 7 0.13 -20.89 5.01
C VAL A 7 -1.14 -21.64 4.60
N ARG A 8 -2.29 -21.38 5.26
CA ARG A 8 -3.53 -22.15 5.02
C ARG A 8 -4.06 -22.03 3.58
N ASN A 9 -4.01 -20.83 3.00
CA ASN A 9 -4.44 -20.62 1.62
C ASN A 9 -3.44 -21.22 0.63
N LEU A 10 -2.14 -21.07 0.90
CA LEU A 10 -1.09 -21.71 0.11
C LEU A 10 -1.25 -23.24 0.12
N GLU A 11 -1.50 -23.85 1.27
CA GLU A 11 -1.77 -25.28 1.39
C GLU A 11 -2.98 -25.73 0.55
N ARG A 12 -4.07 -24.93 0.57
CA ARG A 12 -5.27 -25.23 -0.24
C ARG A 12 -4.99 -25.14 -1.74
N GLU A 13 -4.23 -24.15 -2.18
CA GLU A 13 -3.86 -23.96 -3.58
C GLU A 13 -2.94 -25.08 -4.06
N ILE A 14 -1.92 -25.42 -3.28
CA ILE A 14 -1.07 -26.59 -3.55
C ILE A 14 -1.92 -27.86 -3.64
N GLY A 15 -2.83 -28.07 -2.69
CA GLY A 15 -3.74 -29.19 -2.70
C GLY A 15 -4.65 -29.22 -3.95
N SER A 16 -5.07 -28.06 -4.47
CA SER A 16 -5.84 -27.99 -5.70
C SER A 16 -5.04 -28.37 -6.93
N VAL A 17 -3.78 -27.92 -7.01
CA VAL A 17 -2.85 -28.30 -8.08
C VAL A 17 -2.56 -29.80 -8.04
N CYS A 18 -2.28 -30.36 -6.87
CA CYS A 18 -2.05 -31.81 -6.72
C CYS A 18 -3.27 -32.61 -7.14
N ARG A 19 -4.48 -32.21 -6.79
CA ARG A 19 -5.72 -32.89 -7.20
C ARG A 19 -5.93 -32.83 -8.71
N ALA A 20 -5.69 -31.68 -9.34
CA ALA A 20 -5.80 -31.56 -10.80
C ALA A 20 -4.84 -32.52 -11.51
N LYS A 21 -3.59 -32.57 -11.08
CA LYS A 21 -2.59 -33.51 -11.64
C LYS A 21 -2.94 -34.98 -11.38
N ALA A 22 -3.55 -35.31 -10.24
CA ALA A 22 -4.03 -36.67 -9.96
C ALA A 22 -5.19 -37.09 -10.89
N VAL A 23 -6.09 -36.15 -11.22
CA VAL A 23 -7.18 -36.38 -12.19
C VAL A 23 -6.59 -36.61 -13.58
N GLU A 24 -5.69 -35.71 -14.04
CA GLU A 24 -5.01 -35.85 -15.34
C GLU A 24 -4.31 -37.26 -15.45
N TYR A 25 -3.66 -37.70 -14.39
CA TYR A 25 -3.01 -39.03 -14.36
C TYR A 25 -4.03 -40.16 -14.48
N ALA A 26 -5.13 -40.08 -13.71
CA ALA A 26 -6.17 -41.12 -13.75
C ALA A 26 -6.83 -41.17 -15.15
N ASP A 27 -7.14 -40.03 -15.74
CA ASP A 27 -7.72 -39.98 -17.10
C ASP A 27 -6.77 -40.51 -18.15
N ALA A 28 -5.45 -40.24 -18.03
CA ALA A 28 -4.42 -40.78 -18.91
C ALA A 28 -4.26 -42.29 -18.75
N GLN A 29 -4.44 -42.82 -17.54
CA GLN A 29 -4.42 -44.23 -17.26
C GLN A 29 -5.62 -44.97 -17.88
N ASP A 30 -6.84 -44.40 -17.67
CA ASP A 30 -8.09 -44.98 -18.16
C ASP A 30 -8.15 -44.97 -19.69
N SER A 31 -7.62 -43.92 -20.31
CA SER A 31 -7.53 -43.77 -21.78
C SER A 31 -6.33 -44.49 -22.42
N GLY A 32 -5.45 -45.08 -21.64
CA GLY A 32 -4.24 -45.76 -22.15
C GLY A 32 -3.19 -44.80 -22.72
N THR A 33 -3.20 -43.54 -22.33
CA THR A 33 -2.32 -42.48 -22.84
C THR A 33 -1.28 -42.00 -21.82
N LEU A 34 -0.90 -42.81 -20.84
CA LEU A 34 0.10 -42.49 -19.81
C LEU A 34 1.44 -41.97 -20.37
N ASN A 35 1.81 -42.42 -21.56
CA ASN A 35 3.02 -41.94 -22.24
C ASN A 35 2.97 -40.46 -22.63
N LYS A 36 1.80 -39.84 -22.59
CA LYS A 36 1.59 -38.39 -22.85
C LYS A 36 1.45 -37.60 -21.58
N TYR A 37 1.29 -38.22 -20.42
CA TYR A 37 1.17 -37.55 -19.13
C TYR A 37 2.47 -36.85 -18.77
N ASN A 38 2.38 -35.55 -18.44
CA ASN A 38 3.51 -34.76 -17.95
C ASN A 38 3.35 -34.49 -16.44
N PRO A 39 4.21 -35.06 -15.59
CA PRO A 39 4.14 -34.81 -14.15
C PRO A 39 4.70 -33.43 -13.75
N ASN A 40 5.42 -32.75 -14.64
CA ASN A 40 6.00 -31.45 -14.34
C ASN A 40 4.96 -30.35 -14.48
N LEU A 41 5.06 -29.33 -13.65
CA LEU A 41 4.23 -28.13 -13.66
C LEU A 41 5.01 -26.96 -14.25
N ALA A 42 4.42 -26.29 -15.23
CA ALA A 42 4.85 -24.98 -15.69
C ALA A 42 3.96 -23.88 -15.08
N VAL A 43 4.37 -22.62 -15.22
CA VAL A 43 3.59 -21.47 -14.69
C VAL A 43 2.20 -21.42 -15.35
N GLN A 44 2.13 -21.71 -16.65
CA GLN A 44 0.88 -21.76 -17.40
C GLN A 44 -0.12 -22.80 -16.84
N ASP A 45 0.37 -23.97 -16.42
CA ASP A 45 -0.49 -25.01 -15.82
C ASP A 45 -1.12 -24.53 -14.52
N ILE A 46 -0.42 -23.65 -13.76
CA ILE A 46 -0.94 -23.08 -12.51
C ILE A 46 -2.10 -22.12 -12.79
N GLU A 47 -1.98 -21.30 -13.84
CA GLU A 47 -3.06 -20.41 -14.27
C GLU A 47 -4.29 -21.20 -14.76
N GLU A 48 -4.09 -22.28 -15.51
CA GLU A 48 -5.18 -23.15 -15.97
C GLU A 48 -5.91 -23.82 -14.80
N ILE A 49 -5.17 -24.25 -13.76
CA ILE A 49 -5.73 -24.98 -12.61
C ILE A 49 -6.36 -24.03 -11.58
N LEU A 50 -5.70 -22.91 -11.27
CA LEU A 50 -6.11 -21.99 -10.20
C LEU A 50 -6.91 -20.78 -10.71
N GLY A 51 -6.92 -20.56 -12.02
CA GLY A 51 -7.52 -19.39 -12.66
C GLY A 51 -6.54 -18.21 -12.78
N ILE A 52 -7.05 -17.11 -13.32
CA ILE A 52 -6.26 -15.89 -13.57
C ILE A 52 -5.59 -15.40 -12.30
N GLU A 53 -4.36 -14.93 -12.42
CA GLU A 53 -3.59 -14.34 -11.33
C GLU A 53 -4.40 -13.25 -10.62
N LYS A 54 -4.53 -13.37 -9.30
CA LYS A 54 -5.39 -12.48 -8.49
C LYS A 54 -4.71 -11.16 -8.13
N PHE A 55 -3.44 -11.04 -8.43
CA PHE A 55 -2.62 -9.93 -7.97
C PHE A 55 -1.80 -9.37 -9.13
N ASP A 56 -2.23 -8.24 -9.64
CA ASP A 56 -1.41 -7.41 -10.52
C ASP A 56 -0.39 -6.60 -9.71
N GLU A 57 0.73 -6.24 -10.31
CA GLU A 57 1.65 -5.27 -9.73
C GLU A 57 0.96 -3.89 -9.67
N GLU A 58 0.39 -3.57 -8.52
CA GLU A 58 -0.15 -2.24 -8.27
C GLU A 58 1.01 -1.27 -8.02
N ILE A 59 1.32 -0.44 -9.01
CA ILE A 59 2.23 0.70 -8.88
C ILE A 59 1.39 1.97 -8.91
N ALA A 60 1.53 2.83 -7.91
CA ALA A 60 0.73 4.05 -7.75
C ALA A 60 0.81 4.98 -8.97
N GLU A 61 2.00 5.16 -9.47
CA GLU A 61 2.31 5.89 -10.71
C GLU A 61 3.61 5.37 -11.32
N LYS A 62 3.73 5.45 -12.66
CA LYS A 62 4.98 5.15 -13.35
C LYS A 62 6.04 6.24 -13.15
N THR A 63 5.62 7.44 -12.77
CA THR A 63 6.50 8.60 -12.57
C THR A 63 6.39 9.12 -11.15
N SER A 64 7.54 9.33 -10.51
CA SER A 64 7.60 9.96 -9.18
C SER A 64 7.13 11.40 -9.21
N ARG A 65 6.27 11.79 -8.28
CA ARG A 65 5.84 13.17 -8.08
C ARG A 65 5.90 13.53 -6.60
N PRO A 66 6.25 14.79 -6.26
CA PRO A 66 6.16 15.25 -4.89
C PRO A 66 4.75 15.10 -4.32
N GLY A 67 4.65 14.68 -3.07
CA GLY A 67 3.38 14.47 -2.38
C GLY A 67 2.73 13.11 -2.63
N ILE A 68 3.32 12.22 -3.44
CA ILE A 68 2.81 10.86 -3.66
C ILE A 68 3.73 9.85 -3.00
N VAL A 69 3.16 8.99 -2.15
CA VAL A 69 3.89 7.96 -1.40
C VAL A 69 3.09 6.66 -1.34
N THR A 70 3.77 5.55 -1.39
CA THR A 70 3.20 4.23 -1.19
C THR A 70 3.34 3.81 0.27
N GLY A 71 2.22 3.65 0.96
CA GLY A 71 2.13 3.06 2.28
C GLY A 71 1.69 1.60 2.22
N LEU A 72 1.74 0.93 3.38
CA LEU A 72 1.23 -0.43 3.55
C LEU A 72 0.16 -0.43 4.63
N VAL A 73 -0.94 -1.12 4.39
CA VAL A 73 -2.02 -1.30 5.37
C VAL A 73 -2.33 -2.78 5.54
N ALA A 74 -2.66 -3.18 6.78
CA ALA A 74 -3.22 -4.48 7.07
C ALA A 74 -4.73 -4.34 7.29
N TYR A 75 -5.50 -5.27 6.74
CA TYR A 75 -6.94 -5.32 7.01
C TYR A 75 -7.22 -6.14 8.25
N SER A 76 -8.12 -5.64 9.11
CA SER A 76 -8.52 -6.32 10.34
C SER A 76 -9.28 -7.62 10.11
N THR A 77 -9.88 -7.78 8.93
CA THR A 77 -10.63 -8.97 8.53
C THR A 77 -9.88 -9.78 7.48
N GLY A 78 -9.50 -11.01 7.82
CA GLY A 78 -8.95 -11.99 6.87
C GLY A 78 -7.42 -12.02 6.72
N GLY A 79 -6.67 -11.23 7.49
CA GLY A 79 -5.21 -11.28 7.50
C GLY A 79 -4.56 -10.90 6.17
N ASN A 80 -5.24 -10.13 5.34
CA ASN A 80 -4.71 -9.61 4.09
C ASN A 80 -4.14 -8.22 4.31
N GLY A 81 -3.06 -7.90 3.61
CA GLY A 81 -2.53 -6.56 3.52
C GLY A 81 -2.70 -6.00 2.12
N SER A 82 -2.62 -4.69 1.97
CA SER A 82 -2.67 -4.00 0.68
C SER A 82 -1.75 -2.80 0.66
N ILE A 83 -1.45 -2.37 -0.53
CA ILE A 83 -0.80 -1.10 -0.79
C ILE A 83 -1.81 0.03 -0.51
N LEU A 84 -1.34 1.07 0.16
CA LEU A 84 -2.07 2.31 0.37
C LEU A 84 -1.36 3.42 -0.39
N PHE A 85 -1.97 3.91 -1.44
CA PHE A 85 -1.49 5.12 -2.08
C PHE A 85 -1.93 6.34 -1.28
N ILE A 86 -1.00 7.25 -1.05
CA ILE A 86 -1.21 8.51 -0.35
C ILE A 86 -0.84 9.64 -1.30
N GLU A 87 -1.79 10.48 -1.59
CA GLU A 87 -1.63 11.67 -2.42
C GLU A 87 -1.87 12.90 -1.57
N VAL A 88 -0.90 13.79 -1.53
CA VAL A 88 -1.01 15.07 -0.82
C VAL A 88 -0.81 16.19 -1.81
N ALA A 89 -1.75 17.12 -1.83
CA ALA A 89 -1.69 18.31 -2.65
C ALA A 89 -1.89 19.56 -1.79
N ASP A 90 -1.22 20.63 -2.14
CA ASP A 90 -1.47 21.95 -1.56
C ASP A 90 -2.29 22.84 -2.49
N MET A 91 -3.01 23.76 -1.87
CA MET A 91 -3.82 24.79 -2.54
C MET A 91 -3.78 26.09 -1.76
N PRO A 92 -4.05 27.24 -2.39
CA PRO A 92 -4.24 28.49 -1.65
C PRO A 92 -5.31 28.33 -0.57
N GLY A 93 -5.02 28.78 0.66
CA GLY A 93 -5.96 28.60 1.76
C GLY A 93 -5.47 29.12 3.10
N THR A 94 -6.18 28.79 4.17
CA THR A 94 -5.99 29.37 5.51
C THR A 94 -5.44 28.37 6.54
N GLY A 95 -4.79 27.30 6.08
CA GLY A 95 -4.22 26.27 6.95
C GLY A 95 -5.13 25.07 7.19
N SER A 96 -6.22 24.94 6.46
CA SER A 96 -7.14 23.79 6.60
C SER A 96 -6.56 22.51 6.02
N VAL A 97 -7.05 21.38 6.53
CA VAL A 97 -6.72 20.04 6.05
C VAL A 97 -8.00 19.35 5.60
N GLN A 98 -8.02 18.85 4.36
CA GLN A 98 -9.08 18.01 3.84
C GLN A 98 -8.58 16.57 3.78
N LEU A 99 -9.43 15.64 4.20
CA LEU A 99 -9.13 14.20 4.20
C LEU A 99 -10.20 13.45 3.41
N THR A 100 -9.78 12.67 2.41
CA THR A 100 -10.69 11.85 1.60
C THR A 100 -10.13 10.45 1.37
N GLY A 101 -10.99 9.47 1.00
CA GLY A 101 -10.59 8.09 0.73
C GLY A 101 -11.15 7.06 1.71
N LYS A 102 -12.32 7.33 2.34
CA LYS A 102 -12.96 6.43 3.32
C LYS A 102 -12.04 6.05 4.50
N LEU A 103 -11.39 7.07 5.05
CA LEU A 103 -10.48 6.93 6.17
C LEU A 103 -11.25 6.75 7.48
N GLY A 104 -10.89 5.75 8.26
CA GLY A 104 -11.34 5.59 9.65
C GLY A 104 -10.74 6.66 10.57
N ASP A 105 -11.25 6.74 11.80
CA ASP A 105 -10.88 7.84 12.70
C ASP A 105 -9.43 7.75 13.18
N VAL A 106 -8.89 6.55 13.38
CA VAL A 106 -7.48 6.34 13.75
C VAL A 106 -6.54 6.81 12.63
N LEU A 107 -6.91 6.54 11.37
CA LEU A 107 -6.11 6.96 10.23
C LEU A 107 -6.16 8.49 10.03
N LYS A 108 -7.32 9.13 10.26
CA LYS A 108 -7.44 10.60 10.26
C LYS A 108 -6.56 11.26 11.32
N GLU A 109 -6.61 10.73 12.55
CA GLU A 109 -5.75 11.17 13.65
C GLU A 109 -4.27 11.02 13.30
N SER A 110 -3.89 9.92 12.67
CA SER A 110 -2.53 9.67 12.18
C SER A 110 -2.05 10.76 11.19
N VAL A 111 -2.92 11.26 10.31
CA VAL A 111 -2.58 12.39 9.42
C VAL A 111 -2.37 13.70 10.21
N GLU A 112 -3.20 13.95 11.21
CA GLU A 112 -3.08 15.15 12.03
C GLU A 112 -1.79 15.13 12.87
N VAL A 113 -1.43 13.98 13.44
CA VAL A 113 -0.16 13.77 14.14
C VAL A 113 1.02 13.97 13.19
N ALA A 114 0.98 13.38 11.99
CA ALA A 114 2.01 13.52 10.97
C ALA A 114 2.22 15.00 10.57
N LEU A 115 1.14 15.73 10.32
CA LEU A 115 1.24 17.17 9.99
C LEU A 115 1.78 17.98 11.16
N SER A 116 1.36 17.71 12.38
CA SER A 116 1.83 18.39 13.59
C SER A 116 3.34 18.16 13.76
N TRP A 117 3.80 16.94 13.56
CA TRP A 117 5.21 16.59 13.61
C TRP A 117 6.02 17.31 12.53
N VAL A 118 5.56 17.31 11.28
CA VAL A 118 6.22 18.03 10.17
C VAL A 118 6.30 19.53 10.44
N LYS A 119 5.23 20.14 10.96
CA LYS A 119 5.23 21.57 11.33
C LYS A 119 6.24 21.88 12.43
N ALA A 120 6.35 21.03 13.44
CA ALA A 120 7.30 21.21 14.54
C ALA A 120 8.76 21.10 14.09
N HIS A 121 9.05 20.26 13.08
CA HIS A 121 10.39 20.00 12.58
C HIS A 121 10.69 20.68 11.24
N ALA A 122 9.81 21.55 10.76
CA ALA A 122 9.91 22.14 9.42
C ALA A 122 11.24 22.86 9.16
N TYR A 123 11.77 23.57 10.14
CA TYR A 123 13.06 24.24 10.04
C TYR A 123 14.24 23.23 10.01
N GLU A 124 14.23 22.21 10.87
CA GLU A 124 15.26 21.17 10.92
C GLU A 124 15.29 20.37 9.61
N LEU A 125 14.15 20.17 8.99
CA LEU A 125 13.98 19.49 7.70
C LEU A 125 14.32 20.37 6.49
N GLY A 126 14.66 21.67 6.72
CA GLY A 126 14.93 22.62 5.65
C GLY A 126 13.70 23.01 4.83
N LEU A 127 12.50 22.81 5.37
CA LEU A 127 11.23 23.15 4.71
C LEU A 127 10.83 24.63 4.92
N THR A 128 11.44 25.28 5.91
CA THR A 128 11.26 26.71 6.20
C THR A 128 12.63 27.37 6.39
N HIS A 129 12.70 28.69 6.21
CA HIS A 129 13.93 29.47 6.34
C HIS A 129 14.14 30.01 7.76
N ASP A 130 13.08 30.02 8.56
CA ASP A 130 13.07 30.53 9.94
C ASP A 130 12.30 29.56 10.85
N PRO A 131 12.79 29.30 12.09
CA PRO A 131 12.13 28.41 13.05
C PRO A 131 10.70 28.84 13.42
N THR A 132 10.39 30.12 13.30
CA THR A 132 9.06 30.67 13.62
C THR A 132 8.11 30.73 12.41
N GLU A 133 8.59 30.34 11.24
CA GLU A 133 7.82 30.37 10.01
C GLU A 133 6.75 29.27 10.02
N ASN A 134 5.50 29.67 9.74
CA ASN A 134 4.41 28.70 9.60
C ASN A 134 4.36 28.13 8.18
N ILE A 135 4.77 26.88 8.00
CA ILE A 135 4.76 26.19 6.70
C ILE A 135 3.37 26.12 6.06
N MET A 136 2.28 26.26 6.86
CA MET A 136 0.90 26.25 6.38
C MET A 136 0.37 27.65 6.06
N LYS A 137 1.20 28.70 6.13
CA LYS A 137 0.79 30.07 5.86
C LYS A 137 0.32 30.22 4.39
N ASN A 138 -0.90 30.72 4.21
CA ASN A 138 -1.54 30.95 2.91
C ASN A 138 -1.75 29.68 2.06
N ARG A 139 -1.71 28.50 2.66
CA ARG A 139 -2.01 27.23 1.98
C ARG A 139 -2.90 26.34 2.84
N SER A 140 -3.66 25.52 2.18
CA SER A 140 -4.39 24.38 2.74
C SER A 140 -3.91 23.12 2.06
N ILE A 141 -4.03 21.97 2.69
CA ILE A 141 -3.64 20.70 2.13
C ILE A 141 -4.83 19.76 1.98
N HIS A 142 -4.79 18.92 0.96
CA HIS A 142 -5.73 17.83 0.76
C HIS A 142 -4.94 16.52 0.75
N VAL A 143 -5.25 15.63 1.68
CA VAL A 143 -4.73 14.28 1.72
C VAL A 143 -5.81 13.34 1.19
N HIS A 144 -5.49 12.64 0.13
CA HIS A 144 -6.36 11.66 -0.50
C HIS A 144 -5.69 10.29 -0.50
N CYS A 145 -6.44 9.26 -0.14
CA CYS A 145 -6.00 7.87 -0.23
C CYS A 145 -6.90 7.13 -1.24
N PRO A 146 -6.56 7.22 -2.55
CA PRO A 146 -7.35 6.54 -3.57
C PRO A 146 -7.26 5.04 -3.34
N SER A 147 -8.34 4.44 -3.07
CA SER A 147 -8.49 3.00 -3.22
C SER A 147 -9.93 2.62 -2.91
N GLY A 148 -10.56 2.03 -3.84
CA GLY A 148 -11.81 1.31 -3.83
C GLY A 148 -12.79 1.48 -2.65
N ALA A 149 -13.73 0.58 -2.57
CA ALA A 149 -14.81 0.61 -1.57
C ALA A 149 -14.37 0.16 -0.15
N ILE A 150 -13.11 -0.26 0.04
CA ILE A 150 -12.65 -0.87 1.30
C ILE A 150 -12.29 0.23 2.31
N PRO A 151 -12.94 0.26 3.49
CA PRO A 151 -12.56 1.17 4.56
C PRO A 151 -11.14 0.86 5.06
N LYS A 152 -10.37 1.91 5.31
CA LYS A 152 -9.00 1.83 5.82
C LYS A 152 -8.95 2.47 7.20
N ASP A 153 -8.31 1.80 8.14
CA ASP A 153 -8.10 2.34 9.46
C ASP A 153 -6.81 1.77 10.07
N GLY A 154 -6.24 2.51 11.01
CA GLY A 154 -5.06 2.12 11.75
C GLY A 154 -3.94 3.16 11.74
N PRO A 155 -3.03 3.15 12.74
CA PRO A 155 -1.98 4.15 12.92
C PRO A 155 -0.76 3.91 12.03
N SER A 156 -0.64 2.74 11.40
CA SER A 156 0.57 2.27 10.69
C SER A 156 0.94 3.05 9.44
N ALA A 157 0.05 3.92 8.94
CA ALA A 157 0.32 4.80 7.81
C ALA A 157 0.93 6.16 8.21
N GLY A 158 1.16 6.42 9.50
CA GLY A 158 1.69 7.71 9.99
C GLY A 158 3.01 8.10 9.35
N LEU A 159 3.95 7.16 9.25
CA LEU A 159 5.23 7.40 8.56
C LEU A 159 5.02 7.78 7.09
N ALA A 160 4.17 7.06 6.38
CA ALA A 160 3.90 7.32 4.96
C ALA A 160 3.25 8.70 4.75
N HIS A 161 2.32 9.11 5.62
CA HIS A 161 1.75 10.46 5.59
C HIS A 161 2.81 11.53 5.86
N THR A 162 3.68 11.31 6.84
CA THR A 162 4.77 12.24 7.17
C THR A 162 5.71 12.43 5.98
N VAL A 163 6.13 11.33 5.34
CA VAL A 163 7.01 11.40 4.17
C VAL A 163 6.30 12.05 2.98
N ALA A 164 5.00 11.80 2.78
CA ALA A 164 4.23 12.45 1.72
C ALA A 164 4.14 13.97 1.92
N LEU A 165 3.94 14.43 3.16
CA LEU A 165 3.95 15.85 3.50
C LEU A 165 5.34 16.49 3.29
N ILE A 166 6.40 15.84 3.75
CA ILE A 166 7.78 16.31 3.53
C ILE A 166 8.10 16.34 2.04
N SER A 167 7.73 15.32 1.29
CA SER A 167 7.89 15.25 -0.16
C SER A 167 7.20 16.43 -0.87
N LEU A 168 5.94 16.72 -0.50
CA LEU A 168 5.20 17.85 -1.04
C LEU A 168 5.90 19.19 -0.74
N PHE A 169 6.24 19.43 0.52
CA PHE A 169 6.77 20.73 0.95
C PHE A 169 8.21 20.98 0.48
N SER A 170 9.02 19.92 0.35
CA SER A 170 10.39 20.02 -0.18
C SER A 170 10.47 20.02 -1.70
N GLY A 171 9.39 19.61 -2.39
CA GLY A 171 9.40 19.40 -3.84
C GLY A 171 10.17 18.14 -4.30
N ASN A 172 10.61 17.29 -3.37
CA ASN A 172 11.36 16.08 -3.66
C ASN A 172 10.41 14.87 -3.79
N ALA A 173 10.46 14.19 -4.91
CA ALA A 173 9.63 13.02 -5.15
C ALA A 173 10.19 11.75 -4.47
N VAL A 174 9.30 10.90 -3.99
CA VAL A 174 9.64 9.57 -3.46
C VAL A 174 9.51 8.54 -4.58
N PRO A 175 10.45 7.58 -4.72
CA PRO A 175 10.34 6.53 -5.72
C PRO A 175 9.04 5.71 -5.53
N PRO A 176 8.27 5.44 -6.60
CA PRO A 176 6.98 4.74 -6.48
C PRO A 176 7.12 3.27 -6.06
N THR A 177 8.30 2.70 -6.21
CA THR A 177 8.64 1.34 -5.76
C THR A 177 9.03 1.26 -4.29
N LEU A 178 9.16 2.41 -3.61
CA LEU A 178 9.43 2.47 -2.17
C LEU A 178 8.13 2.51 -1.40
N ALA A 179 7.85 1.45 -0.65
CA ALA A 179 6.71 1.38 0.25
C ALA A 179 7.17 1.43 1.71
N MET A 180 6.34 2.01 2.56
CA MET A 180 6.67 2.17 3.98
C MET A 180 5.47 1.97 4.87
N THR A 181 5.73 1.58 6.11
CA THR A 181 4.73 1.47 7.18
C THR A 181 5.37 1.83 8.51
N GLY A 182 4.61 2.41 9.39
CA GLY A 182 5.04 2.77 10.74
C GLY A 182 4.10 3.80 11.35
N GLU A 183 3.97 3.72 12.66
CA GLU A 183 3.30 4.72 13.46
C GLU A 183 4.26 5.88 13.75
N ILE A 184 3.74 7.09 13.79
CA ILE A 184 4.49 8.27 14.22
C ILE A 184 3.81 8.89 15.43
N SER A 185 4.61 9.40 16.36
CA SER A 185 4.17 10.19 17.49
C SER A 185 4.82 11.57 17.48
N LEU A 186 4.29 12.50 18.25
CA LEU A 186 4.84 13.87 18.33
C LEU A 186 6.28 13.95 18.81
N VAL A 187 6.79 12.90 19.47
CA VAL A 187 8.17 12.80 20.00
C VAL A 187 9.03 11.82 19.21
N SER A 188 8.54 11.29 18.09
CA SER A 188 9.34 10.41 17.23
C SER A 188 10.58 11.13 16.71
N LYS A 189 11.69 10.40 16.67
CA LYS A 189 12.95 10.82 16.02
C LYS A 189 13.18 9.92 14.81
N PHE A 190 13.55 10.48 13.70
CA PHE A 190 14.02 9.75 12.51
C PHE A 190 15.53 9.52 12.61
#